data_dc8189af2b46dcb2dcedc6b26376d8f7
#
_entry.id   dc8189af2b46dcb2dcedc6b26376d8f7
#
_cell.length_a   1.000
_cell.length_b   1.000
_cell.length_c   1.000
_cell.angle_alpha   90.00
_cell.angle_beta   90.00
_cell.angle_gamma   90.00
#
_symmetry.space_group_name_H-M   'P 1'
#
loop_
_entity.id
_entity.type
_entity.pdbx_description
1 polymer ?
#
loop_
_entity_poly.entity_id
_entity_poly.type
_entity_poly.pdbx_seq_one_letter_code
_entity_poly.pdbx_strand_id
1 'polypeptide(L)'
;MLDTNMCIYLMKNQPEQVARRFASCYVGDVVMSAITFAELDYGVSASEDPERERTNLDALSSLITVEPFDLAAARAYGPVRMATRERKRDHLDKLIASHAIALSTVLVTNNIRDFAAYPGLVTENWLDS
;
A
#
# COMPACT_ATOMS: atom_id res chain seq x y z
N MET A 1 6.42 -0.54 3.28
CA MET A 1 5.34 0.03 2.42
C MET A 1 3.99 -0.46 2.89
N LEU A 2 3.04 0.44 3.08
CA LEU A 2 1.67 0.06 3.44
C LEU A 2 0.84 -0.16 2.18
N ASP A 3 0.04 -1.22 2.14
CA ASP A 3 -0.92 -1.39 1.04
C ASP A 3 -2.12 -0.45 1.24
N THR A 4 -3.02 -0.44 0.27
CA THR A 4 -4.15 0.49 0.26
C THR A 4 -5.06 0.29 1.47
N ASN A 5 -5.37 -0.95 1.85
CA ASN A 5 -6.24 -1.23 2.99
C ASN A 5 -5.63 -0.77 4.31
N MET A 6 -4.31 -0.94 4.49
CA MET A 6 -3.63 -0.45 5.70
C MET A 6 -3.70 1.06 5.82
N CYS A 7 -3.55 1.77 4.68
CA CYS A 7 -3.71 3.23 4.66
C CYS A 7 -5.14 3.64 5.03
N ILE A 8 -6.15 2.93 4.52
CA ILE A 8 -7.55 3.19 4.86
C ILE A 8 -7.78 2.99 6.35
N TYR A 9 -7.22 1.93 6.95
CA TYR A 9 -7.34 1.71 8.38
C TYR A 9 -6.76 2.86 9.19
N LEU A 10 -5.60 3.39 8.79
CA LEU A 10 -5.00 4.54 9.45
C LEU A 10 -5.86 5.80 9.31
N MET A 11 -6.45 6.04 8.12
CA MET A 11 -7.33 7.18 7.90
C MET A 11 -8.58 7.11 8.78
N LYS A 12 -9.10 5.90 9.00
CA LYS A 12 -10.28 5.68 9.85
C LYS A 12 -9.93 5.51 11.32
N ASN A 13 -8.63 5.42 11.64
CA ASN A 13 -8.13 5.15 12.99
C ASN A 13 -8.69 3.85 13.59
N GLN A 14 -8.91 2.85 12.75
CA GLN A 14 -9.44 1.53 13.10
C GLN A 14 -8.94 0.48 12.11
N PRO A 15 -8.62 -0.75 12.55
CA PRO A 15 -8.59 -1.18 13.95
C PRO A 15 -7.39 -0.60 14.71
N GLU A 16 -7.52 -0.55 16.02
CA GLU A 16 -6.53 0.12 16.89
C GLU A 16 -5.12 -0.48 16.77
N GLN A 17 -4.99 -1.79 16.55
CA GLN A 17 -3.66 -2.41 16.45
C GLN A 17 -2.85 -1.88 15.26
N VAL A 18 -3.49 -1.47 14.16
CA VAL A 18 -2.80 -0.87 13.03
C VAL A 18 -2.24 0.50 13.43
N ALA A 19 -3.04 1.32 14.08
CA ALA A 19 -2.59 2.63 14.57
C ALA A 19 -1.45 2.49 15.57
N ARG A 20 -1.51 1.51 16.48
CA ARG A 20 -0.43 1.25 17.45
C ARG A 20 0.87 0.83 16.77
N ARG A 21 0.79 -0.07 15.79
CA ARG A 21 1.99 -0.50 15.06
C ARG A 21 2.61 0.68 14.30
N PHE A 22 1.76 1.50 13.67
CA PHE A 22 2.24 2.69 12.98
C PHE A 22 2.93 3.66 13.94
N ALA A 23 2.33 3.90 15.11
CA ALA A 23 2.90 4.80 16.11
C ALA A 23 4.26 4.32 16.63
N SER A 24 4.56 3.02 16.54
CA SER A 24 5.85 2.46 16.95
C SER A 24 6.93 2.58 15.88
N CYS A 25 6.59 3.02 14.68
CA CYS A 25 7.56 3.18 13.59
C CYS A 25 8.22 4.56 13.67
N TYR A 26 9.44 4.65 13.13
CA TYR A 26 10.12 5.94 13.01
C TYR A 26 9.59 6.70 11.81
N VAL A 27 9.56 8.04 11.93
CA VAL A 27 9.19 8.92 10.81
C VAL A 27 10.17 8.67 9.66
N GLY A 28 9.61 8.48 8.46
CA GLY A 28 10.40 8.19 7.26
C GLY A 28 10.60 6.73 6.95
N ASP A 29 10.35 5.83 7.91
CA ASP A 29 10.48 4.39 7.69
C ASP A 29 9.26 3.79 7.02
N VAL A 30 8.13 4.51 7.01
CA VAL A 30 6.87 4.03 6.44
C VAL A 30 6.57 4.83 5.18
N VAL A 31 6.28 4.10 4.10
CA VAL A 31 5.99 4.70 2.81
C VAL A 31 4.72 4.09 2.22
N MET A 32 4.13 4.77 1.24
CA MET A 32 3.11 4.19 0.37
C MET A 32 3.53 4.39 -1.08
N SER A 33 3.05 3.50 -1.95
CA SER A 33 3.24 3.65 -3.39
C SER A 33 2.35 4.78 -3.94
N ALA A 34 2.81 5.47 -4.97
CA ALA A 34 1.96 6.38 -5.73
C ALA A 34 0.72 5.66 -6.29
N ILE A 35 0.80 4.36 -6.54
CA ILE A 35 -0.36 3.54 -6.96
C ILE A 35 -1.40 3.50 -5.83
N THR A 36 -0.97 3.26 -4.60
CA THR A 36 -1.85 3.30 -3.43
C THR A 36 -2.46 4.69 -3.28
N PHE A 37 -1.66 5.74 -3.41
CA PHE A 37 -2.18 7.11 -3.33
C PHE A 37 -3.27 7.35 -4.39
N ALA A 38 -3.07 6.86 -5.62
CA ALA A 38 -4.07 7.00 -6.68
C ALA A 38 -5.40 6.33 -6.32
N GLU A 39 -5.34 5.14 -5.71
CA GLU A 39 -6.54 4.46 -5.23
C GLU A 39 -7.25 5.24 -4.12
N LEU A 40 -6.48 5.76 -3.17
CA LEU A 40 -7.03 6.56 -2.07
C LEU A 40 -7.64 7.85 -2.58
N ASP A 41 -7.00 8.52 -3.53
CA ASP A 41 -7.48 9.77 -4.11
C ASP A 41 -8.77 9.55 -4.92
N TYR A 42 -8.85 8.43 -5.64
CA TYR A 42 -10.10 8.03 -6.29
C TYR A 42 -11.20 7.82 -5.25
N GLY A 43 -10.89 7.14 -4.14
CA GLY A 43 -11.85 6.92 -3.05
C GLY A 43 -12.36 8.22 -2.45
N VAL A 44 -11.50 9.24 -2.35
CA VAL A 44 -11.90 10.58 -1.92
C VAL A 44 -12.96 11.15 -2.88
N SER A 45 -12.68 11.13 -4.18
CA SER A 45 -13.59 11.67 -5.19
C SER A 45 -14.93 10.95 -5.23
N ALA A 46 -14.94 9.66 -4.91
CA ALA A 46 -16.14 8.81 -4.93
C ALA A 46 -16.91 8.83 -3.60
N SER A 47 -16.39 9.49 -2.57
CA SER A 47 -17.01 9.49 -1.25
C SER A 47 -18.21 10.45 -1.16
N GLU A 48 -19.01 10.27 -0.10
CA GLU A 48 -20.15 11.15 0.18
C GLU A 48 -19.70 12.54 0.64
N ASP A 49 -18.50 12.65 1.24
CA ASP A 49 -17.94 13.91 1.72
C ASP A 49 -16.48 14.04 1.24
N PRO A 50 -16.28 14.43 -0.04
CA PRO A 50 -14.93 14.53 -0.59
C PRO A 50 -14.02 15.52 0.14
N GLU A 51 -14.52 16.63 0.65
CA GLU A 51 -13.70 17.60 1.36
C GLU A 51 -13.11 17.01 2.65
N ARG A 52 -13.93 16.30 3.42
CA ARG A 52 -13.51 15.64 4.65
C ARG A 52 -12.49 14.52 4.35
N GLU A 53 -12.78 13.70 3.35
CA GLU A 53 -11.90 12.60 2.99
C GLU A 53 -10.57 13.12 2.42
N ARG A 54 -10.58 14.22 1.69
CA ARG A 54 -9.34 14.83 1.21
C ARG A 54 -8.50 15.36 2.36
N THR A 55 -9.11 15.97 3.36
CA THR A 55 -8.39 16.41 4.55
C THR A 55 -7.73 15.22 5.26
N ASN A 56 -8.44 14.10 5.36
CA ASN A 56 -7.89 12.88 5.96
C ASN A 56 -6.72 12.32 5.15
N LEU A 57 -6.84 12.31 3.83
CA LEU A 57 -5.76 11.84 2.96
C LEU A 57 -4.53 12.76 3.03
N ASP A 58 -4.74 14.06 3.04
CA ASP A 58 -3.65 15.03 3.16
C ASP A 58 -2.91 14.86 4.50
N ALA A 59 -3.65 14.62 5.57
CA ALA A 59 -3.05 14.35 6.87
C ALA A 59 -2.19 13.07 6.85
N LEU A 60 -2.69 12.02 6.22
CA LEU A 60 -1.93 10.76 6.10
C LEU A 60 -0.67 10.97 5.26
N SER A 61 -0.77 11.64 4.11
CA SER A 61 0.37 11.85 3.22
C SER A 61 1.39 12.85 3.77
N SER A 62 1.05 13.59 4.82
CA SER A 62 2.03 14.40 5.54
C SER A 62 2.88 13.57 6.51
N LEU A 63 2.41 12.38 6.88
CA LEU A 63 3.10 11.47 7.81
C LEU A 63 3.84 10.35 7.09
N ILE A 64 3.38 9.97 5.91
CA ILE A 64 3.89 8.82 5.15
C ILE A 64 4.34 9.31 3.78
N THR A 65 5.60 9.06 3.43
CA THR A 65 6.12 9.45 2.12
C THR A 65 5.40 8.67 1.01
N VAL A 66 4.94 9.38 -0.02
CA VAL A 66 4.40 8.77 -1.24
C VAL A 66 5.58 8.56 -2.20
N GLU A 67 5.94 7.30 -2.44
CA GLU A 67 7.04 6.97 -3.34
C GLU A 67 6.56 6.96 -4.79
N PRO A 68 7.28 7.62 -5.71
CA PRO A 68 6.91 7.59 -7.12
C PRO A 68 7.14 6.20 -7.70
N PHE A 69 6.23 5.77 -8.57
CA PHE A 69 6.37 4.51 -9.29
C PHE A 69 7.34 4.74 -10.45
N ASP A 70 8.61 4.48 -10.22
CA ASP A 70 9.68 4.80 -11.14
C ASP A 70 10.04 3.65 -12.10
N LEU A 71 11.12 3.81 -12.85
CA LEU A 71 11.56 2.80 -13.82
C LEU A 71 11.93 1.48 -13.14
N ALA A 72 12.55 1.52 -11.96
CA ALA A 72 12.91 0.31 -11.22
C ALA A 72 11.64 -0.47 -10.83
N ALA A 73 10.61 0.22 -10.34
CA ALA A 73 9.32 -0.39 -10.02
C ALA A 73 8.67 -0.98 -11.28
N ALA A 74 8.72 -0.26 -12.39
CA ALA A 74 8.17 -0.73 -13.65
C ALA A 74 8.88 -2.00 -14.14
N ARG A 75 10.21 -2.07 -13.99
CA ARG A 75 10.98 -3.26 -14.37
C ARG A 75 10.69 -4.46 -13.49
N ALA A 76 10.36 -4.26 -12.23
CA ALA A 76 9.97 -5.35 -11.33
C ALA A 76 8.61 -5.95 -11.71
N TYR A 77 7.78 -5.20 -12.42
CA TYR A 77 6.43 -5.63 -12.78
C TYR A 77 6.39 -6.84 -13.72
N GLY A 78 7.33 -6.92 -14.67
CA GLY A 78 7.36 -8.02 -15.65
C GLY A 78 7.38 -9.39 -15.00
N PRO A 79 8.37 -9.70 -14.14
CA PRO A 79 8.42 -10.99 -13.45
C PRO A 79 7.20 -11.26 -12.56
N VAL A 80 6.70 -10.25 -11.86
CA VAL A 80 5.49 -10.40 -11.01
C VAL A 80 4.28 -10.77 -11.87
N ARG A 81 4.08 -10.05 -12.96
CA ARG A 81 2.96 -10.33 -13.89
C ARG A 81 3.10 -11.70 -14.54
N MET A 82 4.30 -12.08 -14.95
CA MET A 82 4.54 -13.38 -15.58
C MET A 82 4.21 -14.52 -14.63
N ALA A 83 4.63 -14.41 -13.36
CA ALA A 83 4.39 -15.45 -12.35
C ALA A 83 2.91 -15.63 -12.00
N THR A 84 2.10 -14.59 -12.21
CA THR A 84 0.67 -14.59 -11.85
C THR A 84 -0.22 -14.26 -13.06
N ARG A 85 0.22 -14.63 -14.27
CA ARG A 85 -0.46 -14.25 -15.51
C ARG A 85 -1.87 -14.79 -15.65
N GLU A 86 -2.20 -15.86 -14.92
CA GLU A 86 -3.56 -16.43 -14.87
C GLU A 86 -4.53 -15.55 -14.08
N ARG A 87 -4.03 -14.66 -13.24
CA ARG A 87 -4.85 -13.73 -12.47
C ARG A 87 -5.16 -12.49 -13.31
N LYS A 88 -6.44 -12.13 -13.41
CA LYS A 88 -6.91 -11.06 -14.30
C LYS A 88 -7.42 -9.81 -13.58
N ARG A 89 -7.58 -9.87 -12.26
CA ARG A 89 -8.22 -8.79 -11.49
C ARG A 89 -7.33 -8.16 -10.42
N ASP A 90 -6.05 -8.48 -10.44
CA ASP A 90 -5.10 -8.03 -9.41
C ASP A 90 -4.05 -7.07 -9.95
N HIS A 91 -4.38 -6.29 -10.99
CA HIS A 91 -3.41 -5.40 -11.63
C HIS A 91 -2.81 -4.38 -10.68
N LEU A 92 -3.63 -3.76 -9.83
CA LEU A 92 -3.13 -2.78 -8.87
C LEU A 92 -2.26 -3.45 -7.80
N ASP A 93 -2.66 -4.63 -7.32
CA ASP A 93 -1.84 -5.40 -6.37
C ASP A 93 -0.48 -5.78 -6.98
N LYS A 94 -0.46 -6.17 -8.26
CA LYS A 94 0.79 -6.47 -8.96
C LYS A 94 1.72 -5.26 -9.02
N LEU A 95 1.17 -4.08 -9.27
CA LEU A 95 1.95 -2.84 -9.30
C LEU A 95 2.50 -2.49 -7.92
N ILE A 96 1.67 -2.59 -6.89
CA ILE A 96 2.09 -2.32 -5.51
C ILE A 96 3.18 -3.31 -5.07
N ALA A 97 2.98 -4.60 -5.35
CA ALA A 97 3.97 -5.63 -5.04
C ALA A 97 5.31 -5.37 -5.75
N SER A 98 5.25 -5.02 -7.04
CA SER A 98 6.43 -4.70 -7.84
C SER A 98 7.20 -3.51 -7.26
N HIS A 99 6.47 -2.51 -6.80
CA HIS A 99 7.06 -1.32 -6.19
C HIS A 99 7.79 -1.66 -4.88
N ALA A 100 7.16 -2.46 -4.03
CA ALA A 100 7.78 -2.92 -2.78
C ALA A 100 9.04 -3.74 -3.05
N ILE A 101 8.99 -4.63 -4.04
CA ILE A 101 10.15 -5.43 -4.44
C ILE A 101 11.29 -4.53 -4.92
N ALA A 102 11.00 -3.56 -5.78
CA ALA A 102 12.01 -2.65 -6.31
C ALA A 102 12.67 -1.81 -5.22
N LEU A 103 11.93 -1.44 -4.18
CA LEU A 103 12.45 -0.69 -3.04
C LEU A 103 13.10 -1.59 -1.97
N SER A 104 13.04 -2.91 -2.16
CA SER A 104 13.52 -3.89 -1.16
C SER A 104 12.89 -3.66 0.21
N THR A 105 11.61 -3.31 0.23
CA THR A 105 10.87 -3.02 1.46
C THR A 105 9.80 -4.09 1.72
N VAL A 106 9.45 -4.25 2.99
CA VAL A 106 8.35 -5.13 3.40
C VAL A 106 7.03 -4.46 2.98
N LEU A 107 6.12 -5.25 2.40
CA LEU A 107 4.75 -4.81 2.18
C LEU A 107 3.88 -5.19 3.37
N VAL A 108 3.29 -4.20 4.02
CA VAL A 108 2.35 -4.41 5.12
C VAL A 108 0.95 -4.56 4.54
N THR A 109 0.36 -5.71 4.74
CA THR A 109 -0.95 -6.06 4.17
C THR A 109 -1.67 -7.04 5.10
N ASN A 110 -3.00 -7.02 5.13
CA ASN A 110 -3.78 -8.08 5.78
C ASN A 110 -4.15 -9.19 4.79
N ASN A 111 -3.78 -9.04 3.52
CA ASN A 111 -4.12 -9.98 2.47
C ASN A 111 -2.89 -10.83 2.08
N ILE A 112 -2.28 -11.46 3.09
CA ILE A 112 -1.05 -12.24 2.93
C ILE A 112 -1.21 -13.32 1.86
N ARG A 113 -2.36 -13.99 1.82
CA ARG A 113 -2.60 -15.09 0.87
C ARG A 113 -2.45 -14.64 -0.58
N ASP A 114 -3.06 -13.52 -0.94
CA ASP A 114 -3.03 -13.04 -2.33
C ASP A 114 -1.63 -12.53 -2.70
N PHE A 115 -0.97 -11.81 -1.79
CA PHE A 115 0.36 -11.28 -2.05
C PHE A 115 1.46 -12.34 -2.00
N ALA A 116 1.23 -13.50 -1.39
CA ALA A 116 2.20 -14.58 -1.33
C ALA A 116 2.55 -15.16 -2.71
N ALA A 117 1.70 -14.96 -3.71
CA ALA A 117 1.94 -15.45 -5.07
C ALA A 117 2.98 -14.63 -5.84
N TYR A 118 3.34 -13.43 -5.38
CA TYR A 118 4.28 -12.57 -6.09
C TYR A 118 5.71 -12.89 -5.63
N PRO A 119 6.58 -13.38 -6.55
CA PRO A 119 7.92 -13.83 -6.16
C PRO A 119 8.81 -12.68 -5.71
N GLY A 120 9.55 -12.91 -4.63
CA GLY A 120 10.48 -11.92 -4.09
C GLY A 120 9.86 -10.92 -3.13
N LEU A 121 8.55 -10.94 -2.96
CA LEU A 121 7.87 -10.02 -2.04
C LEU A 121 7.94 -10.54 -0.61
N VAL A 122 8.31 -9.66 0.32
CA VAL A 122 8.25 -9.93 1.76
C VAL A 122 7.05 -9.18 2.33
N THR A 123 6.21 -9.87 3.07
CA THR A 123 4.98 -9.29 3.64
C THR A 123 4.98 -9.36 5.16
N GLU A 124 4.19 -8.47 5.76
CA GLU A 124 3.96 -8.42 7.20
C GLU A 124 2.51 -8.01 7.43
N ASN A 125 1.86 -8.61 8.42
CA ASN A 125 0.46 -8.29 8.75
C ASN A 125 0.39 -7.62 10.12
N TRP A 126 -0.06 -6.35 10.15
CA TRP A 126 -0.18 -5.59 11.40
C TRP A 126 -1.44 -5.94 12.19
N LEU A 127 -2.35 -6.71 11.61
CA LEU A 127 -3.54 -7.19 12.34
C LEU A 127 -3.23 -8.43 13.19
N ASP A 128 -2.17 -9.15 12.87
CA ASP A 128 -1.70 -10.32 13.60
C ASP A 128 -0.69 -9.90 14.67
N SER A 129 -1.17 -9.43 15.78
CA SER A 129 -0.24 -8.99 16.83
C SER A 129 -0.51 -9.70 18.16
#